data_d9ef0439fd4d8af76a9cf2d3d97b0f24
#
_entry.id   d9ef0439fd4d8af76a9cf2d3d97b0f24
#
_cell.length_a   1.000
_cell.length_b   1.000
_cell.length_c   1.000
_cell.angle_alpha   90.00
_cell.angle_beta   90.00
_cell.angle_gamma   90.00
#
_symmetry.space_group_name_H-M   'P 1'
#
loop_
_entity.id
_entity.type
_entity.pdbx_description
1 polymer ?
#
loop_
_entity_poly.entity_id
_entity_poly.type
_entity_poly.pdbx_seq_one_letter_code
_entity_poly.pdbx_strand_id
1 'polypeptide(L)' 'MTERLLSPTEMAERLACSRPMIYKLVNQGKLPPLIKLGERMSRVREADFDAAVQELSQK' A
#
# COMPACT_ATOMS: atom_id res chain seq x y z
N MET A 1 4.94 -4.07 20.56
CA MET A 1 5.51 -3.87 19.24
C MET A 1 4.56 -3.10 18.39
N THR A 2 5.07 -2.07 17.78
CA THR A 2 4.23 -1.24 16.96
C THR A 2 4.39 -1.62 15.51
N GLU A 3 3.28 -1.89 14.88
CA GLU A 3 3.24 -2.04 13.45
C GLU A 3 3.13 -0.68 12.82
N ARG A 4 3.93 -0.46 11.80
CA ARG A 4 3.85 0.79 11.07
C ARG A 4 2.79 0.68 9.99
N LEU A 5 1.96 1.71 9.90
CA LEU A 5 0.92 1.78 8.90
C LEU A 5 1.30 2.85 7.88
N LEU A 6 1.08 2.54 6.62
CA LEU A 6 1.43 3.44 5.52
C LEU A 6 0.18 4.00 4.90
N SER A 7 0.18 5.31 4.64
CA SER A 7 -0.90 5.95 3.91
C SER A 7 -0.70 5.74 2.42
N PRO A 8 -1.75 5.94 1.61
CA PRO A 8 -1.57 5.86 0.16
C PRO A 8 -0.51 6.81 -0.36
N THR A 9 -0.40 8.00 0.25
CA THR A 9 0.63 8.95 -0.15
C THR A 9 2.01 8.38 0.11
N GLU A 10 2.21 7.78 1.28
CA GLU A 10 3.50 7.19 1.60
C GLU A 10 3.84 6.04 0.67
N MET A 11 2.85 5.22 0.35
CA MET A 11 3.09 4.11 -0.58
C MET A 11 3.45 4.63 -1.96
N ALA A 12 2.77 5.69 -2.40
CA ALA A 12 3.07 6.28 -3.70
C ALA A 12 4.50 6.81 -3.75
N GLU A 13 4.93 7.44 -2.66
CA GLU A 13 6.29 7.95 -2.59
C GLU A 13 7.32 6.84 -2.64
N ARG A 14 7.05 5.74 -1.95
CA ARG A 14 7.98 4.62 -1.95
C ARG A 14 8.11 3.97 -3.31
N LEU A 15 7.01 3.95 -4.08
CA LEU A 15 7.01 3.35 -5.41
C LEU A 15 7.28 4.38 -6.49
N ALA A 16 7.48 5.64 -6.11
CA ALA A 16 7.74 6.72 -7.07
C ALA A 16 6.62 6.82 -8.10
N CYS A 17 5.38 6.72 -7.63
CA CYS A 17 4.23 6.80 -8.51
C CYS A 17 3.18 7.72 -7.90
N SER A 18 2.05 7.86 -8.57
CA SER A 18 0.99 8.73 -8.08
C SER A 18 0.03 7.97 -7.18
N ARG A 19 -0.75 8.73 -6.38
CA ARG A 19 -1.76 8.12 -5.52
C ARG A 19 -2.79 7.32 -6.32
N PRO A 20 -3.32 7.84 -7.44
CA PRO A 20 -4.25 7.03 -8.23
C PRO A 20 -3.68 5.69 -8.66
N MET A 21 -2.37 5.62 -8.91
CA MET A 21 -1.75 4.35 -9.26
C MET A 21 -1.81 3.37 -8.08
N ILE A 22 -1.67 3.88 -6.86
CA ILE A 22 -1.78 3.02 -5.68
C ILE A 22 -3.17 2.37 -5.64
N TYR A 23 -4.22 3.15 -5.83
CA TYR A 23 -5.56 2.60 -5.81
C TYR A 23 -5.77 1.60 -6.94
N LYS A 24 -5.19 1.87 -8.09
CA LYS A 24 -5.30 0.95 -9.21
C LYS A 24 -4.63 -0.38 -8.88
N LEU A 25 -3.45 -0.33 -8.27
CA LEU A 25 -2.74 -1.56 -7.91
C LEU A 25 -3.51 -2.35 -6.86
N VAL A 26 -4.14 -1.66 -5.92
CA VAL A 26 -4.96 -2.33 -4.92
C VAL A 26 -6.14 -3.03 -5.60
N ASN A 27 -6.80 -2.35 -6.52
CA ASN A 27 -7.93 -2.93 -7.24
C ASN A 27 -7.53 -4.13 -8.08
N GLN A 28 -6.31 -4.12 -8.58
CA GLN A 28 -5.81 -5.24 -9.38
C GLN A 28 -5.32 -6.40 -8.54
N GLY A 29 -5.34 -6.25 -7.22
CA GLY A 29 -4.86 -7.30 -6.33
C GLY A 29 -3.35 -7.37 -6.22
N LYS A 30 -2.65 -6.37 -6.72
CA LYS A 30 -1.19 -6.36 -6.66
C LYS A 30 -0.66 -5.79 -5.36
N LEU A 31 -1.47 -5.01 -4.66
CA LEU A 31 -1.14 -4.49 -3.35
C LEU A 31 -2.20 -4.96 -2.36
N PRO A 32 -1.85 -5.02 -1.06
CA PRO A 32 -2.83 -5.45 -0.06
C PRO A 32 -4.00 -4.50 0.00
N PRO A 33 -5.17 -4.98 0.42
CA PRO A 33 -6.33 -4.11 0.54
C PRO A 33 -6.12 -3.06 1.62
N LEU A 34 -6.71 -1.89 1.39
CA LEU A 34 -6.59 -0.80 2.34
C LEU A 34 -7.44 -1.09 3.57
N ILE A 35 -6.85 -0.85 4.74
CA ILE A 35 -7.56 -0.96 6.01
C ILE A 35 -8.17 0.40 6.31
N LYS A 36 -9.48 0.45 6.41
CA LYS A 36 -10.16 1.71 6.70
C LYS A 36 -10.23 1.92 8.19
N LEU A 37 -9.60 2.97 8.65
CA LEU A 37 -9.60 3.33 10.07
C LEU A 37 -10.62 4.40 10.39
N GLY A 38 -11.21 5.02 9.37
CA GLY A 38 -12.22 6.05 9.53
C GLY A 38 -12.76 6.38 8.17
N GLU A 39 -13.55 7.47 8.12
CA GLU A 39 -14.22 7.81 6.87
C GLU A 39 -13.26 8.12 5.74
N ARG A 40 -12.13 8.75 6.08
CA ARG A 40 -11.16 9.16 5.08
C ARG A 40 -9.75 8.68 5.39
N MET A 41 -9.65 7.74 6.32
CA MET A 41 -8.35 7.22 6.71
C MET A 41 -8.22 5.79 6.25
N SER A 42 -7.31 5.58 5.33
CA SER A 42 -6.99 4.25 4.83
C SER A 42 -5.51 4.02 5.01
N ARG A 43 -5.16 2.82 5.46
CA ARG A 43 -3.75 2.49 5.71
C ARG A 43 -3.49 1.06 5.32
N VAL A 44 -2.22 0.75 5.11
CA VAL A 44 -1.76 -0.61 4.83
C VAL A 44 -0.59 -0.88 5.76
N ARG A 45 -0.54 -2.08 6.29
CA ARG A 45 0.59 -2.46 7.15
C ARG A 45 1.87 -2.47 6.33
N GLU A 46 2.91 -1.90 6.92
CA GLU A 46 4.20 -1.81 6.22
C GLU A 46 4.71 -3.20 5.83
N ALA A 47 4.56 -4.17 6.71
CA ALA A 47 5.02 -5.52 6.39
C ALA A 47 4.27 -6.11 5.20
N ASP A 48 2.97 -5.88 5.13
CA ASP A 48 2.17 -6.36 4.02
C ASP A 48 2.57 -5.67 2.73
N PHE A 49 2.80 -4.36 2.81
CA PHE A 49 3.22 -3.58 1.65
C PHE A 49 4.56 -4.07 1.13
N ASP A 50 5.52 -4.27 2.03
CA ASP A 50 6.85 -4.72 1.64
C ASP A 50 6.79 -6.09 0.97
N ALA A 51 5.98 -7.00 1.52
CA ALA A 51 5.85 -8.32 0.94
C ALA A 51 5.26 -8.26 -0.47
N ALA A 52 4.25 -7.39 -0.65
CA ALA A 52 3.64 -7.24 -1.97
C ALA A 52 4.62 -6.67 -2.97
N VAL A 53 5.40 -5.68 -2.55
CA VAL A 53 6.38 -5.08 -3.45
C VAL A 53 7.44 -6.09 -3.85
N GLN A 54 7.86 -6.92 -2.91
CA GLN A 54 8.83 -7.96 -3.23
C GLN A 54 8.28 -8.93 -4.27
N GLU A 55 7.00 -9.28 -4.13
CA GLU A 55 6.37 -10.15 -5.10
C GLU A 55 6.32 -9.52 -6.49
N LEU A 56 6.01 -8.23 -6.54
CA LEU A 56 5.98 -7.53 -7.81
C LEU A 56 7.35 -7.45 -8.45
N SER A 57 8.39 -7.44 -7.64
CA SER A 57 9.76 -7.33 -8.14
C SER A 57 10.32 -8.67 -8.59
N GLN A 58 9.73 -9.76 -8.19
CA GLN A 58 10.20 -11.08 -8.57
C GLN A 58 9.71 -11.44 -9.96
N LYS A 59 10.61 -11.79 -10.80
CA LYS A 59 10.27 -12.16 -12.16
C LYS A 59 10.91 -13.47 -12.51
#